data_fd938ead49fab6fbf8976ce5bde8f92e
#
_entry.id   fd938ead49fab6fbf8976ce5bde8f92e
#
_cell.length_a   1.000
_cell.length_b   1.000
_cell.length_c   1.000
_cell.angle_alpha   90.00
_cell.angle_beta   90.00
_cell.angle_gamma   90.00
#
_symmetry.space_group_name_H-M   'P 1'
#
loop_
_entity.id
_entity.type
_entity.pdbx_description
1 polymer ?
#
loop_
_entity_poly.entity_id
_entity_poly.type
_entity_poly.pdbx_seq_one_letter_code
_entity_poly.pdbx_strand_id
1 'polypeptide(L)'
;MNILSKLDFEIIVNTNKIILEKLFIDYEYYSNYLNQIESVEIIKKNDDEVITKEILVFATYLKNKITQTSSHKINDNVFFSEILDGPAKGTIVKVKFLAEDLKTKIIIDVELKLSLKAKIFYPIIKKAYKQFLTGIFYKMNTRAIQIE
;
A
#
# COMPACT_ATOMS: atom_id res chain seq x y z
N MET A 1 5.56 19.23 -13.24
CA MET A 1 6.57 18.15 -13.25
C MET A 1 6.51 17.37 -11.96
N ASN A 2 6.54 16.02 -12.04
CA ASN A 2 6.56 15.14 -10.88
C ASN A 2 8.00 14.70 -10.60
N ILE A 3 8.30 14.47 -9.33
CA ILE A 3 9.59 13.95 -8.89
C ILE A 3 9.42 12.49 -8.53
N LEU A 4 10.32 11.65 -9.04
CA LEU A 4 10.36 10.22 -8.77
C LEU A 4 11.39 9.93 -7.68
N SER A 5 11.00 9.17 -6.66
CA SER A 5 11.92 8.61 -5.69
C SER A 5 11.62 7.15 -5.45
N LYS A 6 12.65 6.39 -5.22
CA LYS A 6 12.51 4.95 -4.93
C LYS A 6 12.60 4.69 -3.44
N LEU A 7 11.78 3.75 -2.98
CA LEU A 7 11.74 3.30 -1.61
C LEU A 7 11.60 1.78 -1.63
N ASP A 8 12.66 1.08 -1.23
CA ASP A 8 12.67 -0.38 -1.22
C ASP A 8 12.93 -0.87 0.20
N PHE A 9 12.12 -1.82 0.66
CA PHE A 9 12.32 -2.40 1.99
C PHE A 9 11.67 -3.78 2.08
N GLU A 10 12.03 -4.51 3.14
CA GLU A 10 11.53 -5.86 3.39
C GLU A 10 10.97 -5.95 4.81
N ILE A 11 9.95 -6.80 4.97
CA ILE A 11 9.35 -7.12 6.27
C ILE A 11 9.28 -8.64 6.38
N ILE A 12 9.66 -9.18 7.54
CA ILE A 12 9.52 -10.61 7.82
C ILE A 12 8.43 -10.79 8.88
N VAL A 13 7.45 -11.63 8.57
CA VAL A 13 6.31 -11.90 9.47
C VAL A 13 6.17 -13.40 9.71
N ASN A 14 5.49 -13.77 10.80
CA ASN A 14 5.39 -15.16 11.26
C ASN A 14 4.15 -15.90 10.74
N THR A 15 3.56 -15.43 9.66
CA THR A 15 2.32 -15.99 9.14
C THR A 15 2.50 -16.59 7.76
N ASN A 16 1.55 -17.43 7.37
CA ASN A 16 1.55 -18.15 6.12
C ASN A 16 1.36 -17.21 4.93
N LYS A 17 2.16 -17.42 3.88
CA LYS A 17 2.12 -16.64 2.65
C LYS A 17 0.72 -16.62 2.01
N ILE A 18 0.05 -17.77 1.94
CA ILE A 18 -1.25 -17.90 1.27
C ILE A 18 -2.30 -17.05 1.98
N ILE A 19 -2.29 -17.07 3.32
CA ILE A 19 -3.22 -16.24 4.11
C ILE A 19 -2.93 -14.76 3.90
N LEU A 20 -1.65 -14.37 3.93
CA LEU A 20 -1.26 -12.98 3.72
C LEU A 20 -1.68 -12.46 2.34
N GLU A 21 -1.49 -13.28 1.30
CA GLU A 21 -1.89 -12.90 -0.06
C GLU A 21 -3.41 -12.69 -0.16
N LYS A 22 -4.20 -13.55 0.51
CA LYS A 22 -5.66 -13.37 0.56
C LYS A 22 -6.07 -12.10 1.27
N LEU A 23 -5.42 -11.78 2.38
CA LEU A 23 -5.70 -10.56 3.13
C LEU A 23 -5.25 -9.31 2.38
N PHE A 24 -4.16 -9.42 1.62
CA PHE A 24 -3.62 -8.30 0.86
C PHE A 24 -4.60 -7.80 -0.20
N ILE A 25 -5.34 -8.67 -0.84
CA ILE A 25 -6.33 -8.29 -1.85
C ILE A 25 -7.72 -8.00 -1.29
N ASP A 26 -7.90 -8.10 0.02
CA ASP A 26 -9.14 -7.73 0.70
C ASP A 26 -9.16 -6.22 0.94
N TYR A 27 -9.26 -5.46 -0.14
CA TYR A 27 -9.02 -4.01 -0.15
C TYR A 27 -9.94 -3.22 0.76
N GLU A 28 -11.23 -3.58 0.81
CA GLU A 28 -12.20 -2.82 1.61
C GLU A 28 -12.00 -2.98 3.12
N TYR A 29 -11.20 -3.96 3.54
CA TYR A 29 -10.86 -4.14 4.94
C TYR A 29 -9.76 -3.16 5.42
N TYR A 30 -9.00 -2.56 4.51
CA TYR A 30 -7.83 -1.75 4.83
C TYR A 30 -8.13 -0.58 5.77
N SER A 31 -9.36 -0.05 5.75
CA SER A 31 -9.75 0.99 6.69
C SER A 31 -9.70 0.55 8.15
N ASN A 32 -9.67 -0.76 8.40
CA ASN A 32 -9.55 -1.31 9.75
C ASN A 32 -8.10 -1.45 10.22
N TYR A 33 -7.12 -1.30 9.33
CA TYR A 33 -5.71 -1.43 9.72
C TYR A 33 -5.16 -0.16 10.36
N LEU A 34 -5.43 0.99 9.78
CA LEU A 34 -4.87 2.27 10.24
C LEU A 34 -5.93 3.36 10.23
N ASN A 35 -5.87 4.27 11.22
CA ASN A 35 -6.77 5.41 11.29
C ASN A 35 -6.60 6.37 10.10
N GLN A 36 -5.42 6.40 9.49
CA GLN A 36 -5.16 7.22 8.30
C GLN A 36 -5.95 6.76 7.08
N ILE A 37 -6.43 5.55 7.07
CA ILE A 37 -7.27 5.03 5.99
C ILE A 37 -8.72 5.16 6.41
N GLU A 38 -9.40 6.20 5.93
CA GLU A 38 -10.81 6.41 6.27
C GLU A 38 -11.70 5.41 5.56
N SER A 39 -11.47 5.19 4.26
CA SER A 39 -12.24 4.20 3.50
C SER A 39 -11.46 3.71 2.28
N VAL A 40 -11.72 2.47 1.89
CA VAL A 40 -11.32 1.90 0.61
C VAL A 40 -12.55 1.23 0.01
N GLU A 41 -12.93 1.65 -1.18
CA GLU A 41 -14.10 1.14 -1.88
C GLU A 41 -13.68 0.57 -3.24
N ILE A 42 -14.11 -0.66 -3.54
CA ILE A 42 -13.92 -1.24 -4.87
C ILE A 42 -14.95 -0.61 -5.81
N ILE A 43 -14.49 0.14 -6.81
CA ILE A 43 -15.36 0.81 -7.77
C ILE A 43 -15.42 0.08 -9.12
N LYS A 44 -14.46 -0.80 -9.38
CA LYS A 44 -14.46 -1.64 -10.58
C LYS A 44 -13.66 -2.92 -10.30
N LYS A 45 -14.18 -4.05 -10.74
CA LYS A 45 -13.50 -5.32 -10.60
C LYS A 45 -13.76 -6.18 -11.82
N ASN A 46 -12.68 -6.69 -12.43
CA ASN A 46 -12.72 -7.71 -13.46
C ASN A 46 -11.58 -8.71 -13.22
N ASP A 47 -11.41 -9.68 -14.11
CA ASP A 47 -10.41 -10.74 -13.92
C ASP A 47 -8.97 -10.23 -13.94
N ASP A 48 -8.71 -9.09 -14.60
CA ASP A 48 -7.35 -8.58 -14.79
C ASP A 48 -7.00 -7.41 -13.86
N GLU A 49 -8.00 -6.70 -13.34
CA GLU A 49 -7.78 -5.45 -12.62
C GLU A 49 -8.86 -5.18 -11.59
N VAL A 50 -8.45 -4.65 -10.45
CA VAL A 50 -9.36 -4.08 -9.45
C VAL A 50 -9.02 -2.60 -9.32
N ILE A 51 -10.02 -1.74 -9.38
CA ILE A 51 -9.86 -0.30 -9.13
C ILE A 51 -10.55 0.04 -7.83
N THR A 52 -9.82 0.70 -6.94
CA THR A 52 -10.32 1.13 -5.64
C THR A 52 -10.30 2.65 -5.55
N LYS A 53 -11.22 3.19 -4.75
CA LYS A 53 -11.22 4.59 -4.35
C LYS A 53 -10.84 4.65 -2.88
N GLU A 54 -9.80 5.41 -2.54
CA GLU A 54 -9.32 5.55 -1.19
C GLU A 54 -9.51 6.97 -0.68
N ILE A 55 -9.91 7.08 0.58
CA ILE A 55 -9.94 8.35 1.30
C ILE A 55 -8.94 8.23 2.45
N LEU A 56 -7.91 9.07 2.43
CA LEU A 56 -6.80 9.05 3.39
C LEU A 56 -6.78 10.35 4.19
N VAL A 57 -6.39 10.24 5.46
CA VAL A 57 -6.29 11.38 6.36
C VAL A 57 -4.89 11.37 7.02
N PHE A 58 -4.06 12.33 6.68
CA PHE A 58 -2.74 12.50 7.27
C PHE A 58 -2.74 13.82 8.07
N ALA A 59 -3.15 13.74 9.33
CA ALA A 59 -3.39 14.90 10.17
C ALA A 59 -2.16 15.78 10.41
N THR A 60 -0.95 15.21 10.27
CA THR A 60 0.30 15.92 10.60
C THR A 60 0.76 16.87 9.50
N TYR A 61 0.52 16.54 8.23
CA TYR A 61 1.06 17.27 7.09
C TYR A 61 0.01 17.87 6.17
N LEU A 62 -1.17 17.26 6.13
CA LEU A 62 -2.26 17.69 5.27
C LEU A 62 -3.52 17.75 6.12
N LYS A 63 -4.01 18.98 6.36
CA LYS A 63 -5.25 19.18 7.13
C LYS A 63 -6.48 18.65 6.40
N ASN A 64 -6.35 18.34 5.11
CA ASN A 64 -7.45 17.90 4.27
C ASN A 64 -7.34 16.42 3.95
N LYS A 65 -8.48 15.81 3.69
CA LYS A 65 -8.53 14.43 3.21
C LYS A 65 -7.96 14.35 1.80
N ILE A 66 -7.24 13.25 1.53
CA ILE A 66 -6.79 12.90 0.19
C ILE A 66 -7.77 11.88 -0.37
N THR A 67 -8.33 12.17 -1.53
CA THR A 67 -9.14 11.22 -2.27
C THR A 67 -8.35 10.80 -3.51
N GLN A 68 -8.19 9.50 -3.70
CA GLN A 68 -7.47 8.97 -4.85
C GLN A 68 -8.10 7.67 -5.34
N THR A 69 -7.77 7.29 -6.58
CA THR A 69 -8.10 5.97 -7.11
C THR A 69 -6.81 5.23 -7.42
N SER A 70 -6.85 3.90 -7.26
CA SER A 70 -5.70 3.04 -7.52
C SER A 70 -6.12 1.84 -8.35
N SER A 71 -5.23 1.43 -9.25
CA SER A 71 -5.38 0.21 -10.04
C SER A 71 -4.52 -0.88 -9.40
N HIS A 72 -5.08 -2.07 -9.23
CA HIS A 72 -4.39 -3.22 -8.66
C HIS A 72 -4.41 -4.36 -9.65
N LYS A 73 -3.24 -4.92 -9.93
CA LYS A 73 -3.05 -6.05 -10.84
C LYS A 73 -2.08 -7.06 -10.24
N ILE A 74 -2.22 -8.31 -10.65
CA ILE A 74 -1.30 -9.37 -10.26
C ILE A 74 -0.66 -9.92 -11.53
N ASN A 75 0.67 -9.97 -11.57
CA ASN A 75 1.45 -10.47 -12.70
C ASN A 75 2.65 -11.25 -12.16
N ASP A 76 2.76 -12.54 -12.53
CA ASP A 76 3.87 -13.42 -12.12
C ASP A 76 4.10 -13.42 -10.59
N ASN A 77 3.02 -13.51 -9.82
CA ASN A 77 3.04 -13.49 -8.35
C ASN A 77 3.54 -12.17 -7.74
N VAL A 78 3.58 -11.11 -8.53
CA VAL A 78 3.87 -9.75 -8.05
C VAL A 78 2.57 -8.96 -8.08
N PHE A 79 2.28 -8.29 -6.97
CA PHE A 79 1.12 -7.41 -6.84
C PHE A 79 1.54 -5.99 -7.21
N PHE A 80 0.90 -5.42 -8.23
CA PHE A 80 1.15 -4.06 -8.70
C PHE A 80 -0.01 -3.18 -8.32
N SER A 81 0.30 -2.04 -7.70
CA SER A 81 -0.70 -1.00 -7.45
C SER A 81 -0.17 0.31 -8.01
N GLU A 82 -1.02 1.02 -8.76
CA GLU A 82 -0.69 2.34 -9.30
C GLU A 82 -1.74 3.34 -8.87
N ILE A 83 -1.29 4.48 -8.37
CA ILE A 83 -2.19 5.59 -8.02
C ILE A 83 -2.53 6.35 -9.31
N LEU A 84 -3.81 6.40 -9.65
CA LEU A 84 -4.28 6.93 -10.92
C LEU A 84 -4.56 8.44 -10.89
N ASP A 85 -4.84 9.00 -9.73
CA ASP A 85 -5.12 10.43 -9.56
C ASP A 85 -4.73 10.88 -8.15
N GLY A 86 -4.91 12.18 -7.87
CA GLY A 86 -4.56 12.76 -6.59
C GLY A 86 -3.11 13.22 -6.50
N PRO A 87 -2.66 13.63 -5.28
CA PRO A 87 -1.32 14.23 -5.10
C PRO A 87 -0.16 13.30 -5.46
N ALA A 88 -0.35 12.00 -5.33
CA ALA A 88 0.68 11.00 -5.60
C ALA A 88 0.45 10.24 -6.91
N LYS A 89 -0.29 10.83 -7.84
CA LYS A 89 -0.59 10.23 -9.15
C LYS A 89 0.68 9.69 -9.82
N GLY A 90 0.61 8.44 -10.29
CA GLY A 90 1.71 7.76 -10.95
C GLY A 90 2.62 6.97 -10.00
N THR A 91 2.41 7.06 -8.68
CA THR A 91 3.12 6.22 -7.72
C THR A 91 2.79 4.77 -7.97
N ILE A 92 3.82 3.92 -8.00
CA ILE A 92 3.68 2.47 -8.19
C ILE A 92 4.22 1.75 -6.97
N VAL A 93 3.43 0.82 -6.44
CA VAL A 93 3.83 -0.05 -5.34
C VAL A 93 3.83 -1.48 -5.86
N LYS A 94 4.96 -2.16 -5.73
CA LYS A 94 5.10 -3.58 -6.05
C LYS A 94 5.31 -4.35 -4.77
N VAL A 95 4.58 -5.43 -4.59
CA VAL A 95 4.68 -6.27 -3.41
C VAL A 95 4.81 -7.72 -3.83
N LYS A 96 5.79 -8.41 -3.23
CA LYS A 96 6.03 -9.83 -3.45
C LYS A 96 6.13 -10.54 -2.11
N PHE A 97 5.43 -11.66 -1.99
CA PHE A 97 5.47 -12.51 -0.79
C PHE A 97 6.31 -13.74 -1.09
N LEU A 98 7.32 -13.99 -0.24
CA LEU A 98 8.19 -15.17 -0.35
C LEU A 98 8.09 -16.01 0.92
N ALA A 99 7.77 -17.29 0.75
CA ALA A 99 7.76 -18.21 1.87
C ALA A 99 9.21 -18.55 2.27
N GLU A 100 9.52 -18.40 3.55
CA GLU A 100 10.82 -18.76 4.13
C GLU A 100 10.57 -19.62 5.38
N ASP A 101 10.66 -20.94 5.24
CA ASP A 101 10.32 -21.88 6.30
C ASP A 101 8.89 -21.64 6.82
N LEU A 102 8.71 -21.29 8.09
CA LEU A 102 7.41 -20.99 8.68
C LEU A 102 7.07 -19.49 8.63
N LYS A 103 7.91 -18.69 8.00
CA LYS A 103 7.77 -17.24 7.93
C LYS A 103 7.49 -16.80 6.49
N THR A 104 7.10 -15.54 6.34
CA THR A 104 6.95 -14.92 5.03
C THR A 104 7.78 -13.66 4.99
N LYS A 105 8.58 -13.51 3.93
CA LYS A 105 9.28 -12.28 3.62
C LYS A 105 8.41 -11.48 2.65
N ILE A 106 8.12 -10.24 3.00
CA ILE A 106 7.37 -9.31 2.17
C ILE A 106 8.37 -8.32 1.57
N ILE A 107 8.49 -8.32 0.25
CA ILE A 107 9.40 -7.42 -0.47
C ILE A 107 8.55 -6.31 -1.07
N ILE A 108 8.89 -5.07 -0.73
CA ILE A 108 8.11 -3.89 -1.11
C ILE A 108 9.00 -2.94 -1.88
N ASP A 109 8.61 -2.63 -3.12
CA ASP A 109 9.28 -1.67 -4.00
C ASP A 109 8.30 -0.55 -4.34
N VAL A 110 8.66 0.68 -4.00
CA VAL A 110 7.82 1.85 -4.26
C VAL A 110 8.56 2.82 -5.18
N GLU A 111 7.89 3.20 -6.26
CA GLU A 111 8.27 4.33 -7.09
C GLU A 111 7.33 5.48 -6.74
N LEU A 112 7.77 6.33 -5.82
CA LEU A 112 6.96 7.42 -5.29
C LEU A 112 7.05 8.63 -6.21
N LYS A 113 5.90 9.06 -6.76
CA LYS A 113 5.80 10.28 -7.57
C LYS A 113 5.01 11.32 -6.81
N LEU A 114 5.60 12.50 -6.67
CA LEU A 114 4.99 13.63 -6.00
C LEU A 114 5.12 14.87 -6.86
N SER A 115 4.22 15.84 -6.68
CA SER A 115 4.30 17.11 -7.36
C SER A 115 5.56 17.84 -6.95
N LEU A 116 6.07 18.75 -7.83
CA LEU A 116 7.25 19.55 -7.56
C LEU A 116 7.10 20.40 -6.30
N LYS A 117 5.87 20.83 -5.99
CA LYS A 117 5.56 21.61 -4.79
C LYS A 117 5.87 20.85 -3.50
N ALA A 118 5.85 19.53 -3.53
CA ALA A 118 6.12 18.68 -2.38
C ALA A 118 7.62 18.37 -2.20
N LYS A 119 8.50 18.85 -3.09
CA LYS A 119 9.93 18.50 -3.09
C LYS A 119 10.63 18.78 -1.77
N ILE A 120 10.34 19.90 -1.15
CA ILE A 120 10.94 20.30 0.13
C ILE A 120 10.63 19.30 1.23
N PHE A 121 9.43 18.68 1.19
CA PHE A 121 8.98 17.74 2.20
C PHE A 121 9.32 16.30 1.84
N TYR A 122 10.04 16.07 0.76
CA TYR A 122 10.27 14.75 0.19
C TYR A 122 10.83 13.72 1.17
N PRO A 123 11.91 14.02 1.93
CA PRO A 123 12.45 13.04 2.88
C PRO A 123 11.46 12.67 3.97
N ILE A 124 10.66 13.65 4.43
CA ILE A 124 9.64 13.43 5.46
C ILE A 124 8.51 12.56 4.92
N ILE A 125 8.04 12.86 3.71
CA ILE A 125 6.97 12.11 3.06
C ILE A 125 7.41 10.67 2.79
N LYS A 126 8.63 10.47 2.32
CA LYS A 126 9.18 9.15 2.06
C LYS A 126 9.22 8.29 3.33
N LYS A 127 9.68 8.86 4.44
CA LYS A 127 9.71 8.19 5.73
C LYS A 127 8.30 7.87 6.23
N ALA A 128 7.38 8.82 6.12
CA ALA A 128 5.99 8.63 6.52
C ALA A 128 5.31 7.55 5.67
N TYR A 129 5.60 7.52 4.38
CA TYR A 129 5.04 6.51 3.48
C TYR A 129 5.54 5.10 3.84
N LYS A 130 6.82 4.97 4.16
CA LYS A 130 7.38 3.69 4.63
C LYS A 130 6.71 3.24 5.93
N GLN A 131 6.54 4.14 6.88
CA GLN A 131 5.86 3.83 8.14
C GLN A 131 4.41 3.42 7.93
N PHE A 132 3.72 4.09 7.01
CA PHE A 132 2.34 3.80 6.65
C PHE A 132 2.21 2.37 6.10
N LEU A 133 3.02 2.01 5.12
CA LEU A 133 3.01 0.66 4.53
C LEU A 133 3.41 -0.40 5.56
N THR A 134 4.46 -0.14 6.34
CA THR A 134 4.90 -1.04 7.40
C THR A 134 3.78 -1.30 8.40
N GLY A 135 3.07 -0.26 8.81
CA GLY A 135 1.93 -0.37 9.72
C GLY A 135 0.82 -1.26 9.16
N ILE A 136 0.50 -1.11 7.88
CA ILE A 136 -0.49 -1.95 7.21
C ILE A 136 -0.08 -3.42 7.28
N PHE A 137 1.16 -3.75 6.92
CA PHE A 137 1.60 -5.15 6.90
C PHE A 137 1.66 -5.78 8.29
N TYR A 138 2.08 -5.04 9.32
CA TYR A 138 2.07 -5.57 10.68
C TYR A 138 0.64 -5.79 11.20
N LYS A 139 -0.29 -4.90 10.88
CA LYS A 139 -1.70 -5.10 11.24
C LYS A 139 -2.32 -6.27 10.48
N MET A 140 -1.95 -6.41 9.22
CA MET A 140 -2.36 -7.55 8.39
C MET A 140 -1.84 -8.86 8.98
N ASN A 141 -0.59 -8.88 9.42
CA ASN A 141 0.01 -10.03 10.09
C ASN A 141 -0.75 -10.39 11.37
N THR A 142 -1.11 -9.41 12.18
CA THR A 142 -1.91 -9.62 13.40
C THR A 142 -3.25 -10.27 13.06
N ARG A 143 -3.91 -9.77 12.01
CA ARG A 143 -5.17 -10.36 11.53
C ARG A 143 -4.97 -11.79 11.04
N ALA A 144 -3.89 -12.06 10.32
CA ALA A 144 -3.56 -13.39 9.82
C ALA A 144 -3.35 -14.40 10.94
N ILE A 145 -2.68 -14.01 12.01
CA ILE A 145 -2.49 -14.84 13.21
C ILE A 145 -3.84 -15.23 13.82
N GLN A 146 -4.78 -14.33 13.87
CA GLN A 146 -6.11 -14.58 14.43
C GLN A 146 -6.94 -15.56 13.58
N ILE A 147 -6.67 -15.61 12.29
CA ILE A 147 -7.37 -16.50 11.34
C ILE A 147 -6.79 -17.90 11.33
N GLU A 148 -5.49 -18.04 11.56
CA GLU A 148 -4.79 -19.34 11.57
C GLU A 148 -5.35 -20.36 12.57
#